data_fd0b9505a953e7a97f84a0cabfeae900
#
_entry.id   fd0b9505a953e7a97f84a0cabfeae900
#
_cell.length_a   1.000
_cell.length_b   1.000
_cell.length_c   1.000
_cell.angle_alpha   90.00
_cell.angle_beta   90.00
_cell.angle_gamma   90.00
#
_symmetry.space_group_name_H-M   'P 1'
#
loop_
_entity.id
_entity.type
_entity.pdbx_description
1 polymer ?
#
loop_
_entity_poly.entity_id
_entity_poly.type
_entity_poly.pdbx_seq_one_letter_code
_entity_poly.pdbx_strand_id
1 'polypeptide(L)'
;MPIDATRRITAASVRAILLGVADPEIPNVSIVDLGMVEGIALRNGQIAIELLPTFIGCPAQQIIRDAVIEALAPIGLPVTAEFTFRVPWTSDRISPRGRERLASSGFAPPAEPADVRCPYCSSARVAIDSAFGPTQCRSLFYCRDCRQPFEAFKTI
;
A
#
# COMPACT_ATOMS: atom_id res chain seq x y z
N MET A 1 22.24 -10.74 18.35
CA MET A 1 21.59 -10.80 19.68
C MET A 1 20.44 -11.78 19.57
N PRO A 2 20.30 -12.76 20.46
CA PRO A 2 19.13 -13.60 20.47
C PRO A 2 17.93 -12.74 20.84
N ILE A 3 16.91 -12.74 19.99
CA ILE A 3 15.64 -12.13 20.27
C ILE A 3 15.07 -12.87 21.50
N ASP A 4 14.79 -12.14 22.56
CA ASP A 4 14.20 -12.65 23.77
C ASP A 4 12.99 -13.55 23.44
N ALA A 5 13.17 -14.85 23.61
CA ALA A 5 12.16 -15.88 23.31
C ALA A 5 10.87 -15.77 24.17
N THR A 6 10.79 -14.77 25.04
CA THR A 6 9.67 -14.48 25.92
C THR A 6 8.68 -13.48 25.34
N ARG A 7 8.97 -12.84 24.20
CA ARG A 7 8.05 -11.88 23.59
C ARG A 7 6.98 -12.63 22.82
N ARG A 8 5.80 -12.75 23.41
CA ARG A 8 4.64 -13.38 22.79
C ARG A 8 4.34 -12.73 21.45
N ILE A 9 4.48 -13.48 20.35
CA ILE A 9 4.15 -13.00 19.02
C ILE A 9 2.64 -12.71 18.98
N THR A 10 2.29 -11.52 18.55
CA THR A 10 0.90 -11.04 18.43
C THR A 10 0.62 -10.53 17.03
N ALA A 11 -0.64 -10.44 16.64
CA ALA A 11 -1.01 -9.81 15.38
C ALA A 11 -0.51 -8.35 15.29
N ALA A 12 -0.46 -7.64 16.41
CA ALA A 12 0.07 -6.28 16.47
C ALA A 12 1.59 -6.25 16.20
N SER A 13 2.36 -7.19 16.77
CA SER A 13 3.80 -7.27 16.51
C SER A 13 4.11 -7.67 15.06
N VAL A 14 3.32 -8.57 14.47
CA VAL A 14 3.42 -8.94 13.06
C VAL A 14 3.10 -7.74 12.18
N ARG A 15 2.00 -7.02 12.46
CA ARG A 15 1.63 -5.80 11.72
C ARG A 15 2.73 -4.73 11.80
N ALA A 16 3.38 -4.57 12.94
CA ALA A 16 4.49 -3.64 13.10
C ALA A 16 5.68 -3.99 12.18
N ILE A 17 5.98 -5.27 12.00
CA ILE A 17 7.01 -5.72 11.05
C ILE A 17 6.57 -5.41 9.60
N LEU A 18 5.30 -5.69 9.27
CA LEU A 18 4.75 -5.44 7.94
C LEU A 18 4.69 -3.96 7.55
N LEU A 19 4.74 -3.03 8.52
CA LEU A 19 4.94 -1.60 8.25
C LEU A 19 6.27 -1.31 7.53
N GLY A 20 7.24 -2.19 7.61
CA GLY A 20 8.49 -2.11 6.87
C GLY A 20 8.43 -2.67 5.45
N VAL A 21 7.33 -3.32 5.06
CA VAL A 21 7.15 -3.87 3.71
C VAL A 21 6.51 -2.82 2.83
N ALA A 22 7.28 -2.24 1.92
CA ALA A 22 6.82 -1.23 1.00
C ALA A 22 6.14 -1.84 -0.24
N ASP A 23 5.22 -1.10 -0.84
CA ASP A 23 4.74 -1.41 -2.18
C ASP A 23 5.90 -1.24 -3.18
N PRO A 24 6.14 -2.20 -4.10
CA PRO A 24 7.28 -2.14 -5.01
C PRO A 24 7.20 -0.98 -6.02
N GLU A 25 6.00 -0.46 -6.28
CA GLU A 25 5.78 0.67 -7.19
C GLU A 25 5.76 2.02 -6.46
N ILE A 26 5.62 2.00 -5.14
CA ILE A 26 5.60 3.20 -4.28
C ILE A 26 6.47 2.94 -3.04
N PRO A 27 7.81 3.00 -3.17
CA PRO A 27 8.74 2.53 -2.13
C PRO A 27 8.62 3.20 -0.76
N ASN A 28 8.00 4.36 -0.69
CA ASN A 28 7.80 5.09 0.57
C ASN A 28 6.50 4.76 1.30
N VAL A 29 5.64 3.92 0.71
CA VAL A 29 4.34 3.58 1.28
C VAL A 29 4.29 2.09 1.57
N SER A 30 4.00 1.74 2.82
CA SER A 30 3.89 0.34 3.22
C SER A 30 2.57 -0.27 2.77
N ILE A 31 2.58 -1.59 2.59
CA ILE A 31 1.34 -2.35 2.30
C ILE A 31 0.32 -2.23 3.42
N VAL A 32 0.75 -1.99 4.67
CA VAL A 32 -0.14 -1.72 5.80
C VAL A 32 -0.81 -0.36 5.64
N ASP A 33 -0.04 0.67 5.29
CA ASP A 33 -0.58 2.02 5.09
C ASP A 33 -1.48 2.12 3.85
N LEU A 34 -1.23 1.29 2.84
CA LEU A 34 -2.13 1.14 1.69
C LEU A 34 -3.42 0.36 2.02
N GLY A 35 -3.54 -0.20 3.23
CA GLY A 35 -4.70 -0.97 3.63
C GLY A 35 -4.82 -2.33 2.92
N MET A 36 -3.70 -2.89 2.46
CA MET A 36 -3.67 -4.18 1.77
C MET A 36 -3.69 -5.36 2.75
N VAL A 37 -3.32 -5.18 4.01
CA VAL A 37 -3.32 -6.25 5.02
C VAL A 37 -4.72 -6.40 5.60
N GLU A 38 -5.45 -7.41 5.14
CA GLU A 38 -6.81 -7.71 5.58
C GLU A 38 -6.83 -8.50 6.88
N GLY A 39 -5.99 -9.53 6.99
CA GLY A 39 -5.99 -10.41 8.15
C GLY A 39 -4.59 -10.87 8.54
N ILE A 40 -4.40 -11.05 9.84
CA ILE A 40 -3.22 -11.67 10.44
C ILE A 40 -3.71 -12.72 11.41
N ALA A 41 -3.49 -14.00 11.09
CA ALA A 41 -3.87 -15.12 11.93
C ALA A 41 -2.62 -15.84 12.45
N LEU A 42 -2.62 -16.09 13.76
CA LEU A 42 -1.59 -16.86 14.46
C LEU A 42 -2.26 -18.14 14.98
N ARG A 43 -2.08 -19.24 14.26
CA ARG A 43 -2.73 -20.54 14.58
C ARG A 43 -1.76 -21.68 14.40
N ASN A 44 -1.78 -22.64 15.31
CA ASN A 44 -0.99 -23.87 15.23
C ASN A 44 0.51 -23.63 14.98
N GLY A 45 1.09 -22.58 15.56
CA GLY A 45 2.50 -22.24 15.35
C GLY A 45 2.82 -21.71 13.95
N GLN A 46 1.85 -21.19 13.23
CA GLN A 46 2.02 -20.59 11.90
C GLN A 46 1.46 -19.17 11.85
N ILE A 47 1.99 -18.38 10.95
CA ILE A 47 1.51 -17.03 10.64
C ILE A 47 0.87 -17.07 9.27
N ALA A 48 -0.41 -16.70 9.19
CA ALA A 48 -1.13 -16.57 7.94
C ALA A 48 -1.51 -15.11 7.72
N ILE A 49 -1.09 -14.55 6.58
CA ILE A 49 -1.37 -13.17 6.18
C ILE A 49 -2.35 -13.20 5.01
N GLU A 50 -3.48 -12.54 5.18
CA GLU A 50 -4.42 -12.24 4.11
C GLU A 50 -4.17 -10.85 3.56
N LEU A 51 -4.04 -10.75 2.25
CA LEU A 51 -3.78 -9.51 1.52
C LEU A 51 -4.94 -9.20 0.57
N LEU A 52 -5.21 -7.92 0.36
CA LEU A 52 -6.12 -7.42 -0.66
C LEU A 52 -5.31 -6.75 -1.77
N PRO A 53 -5.52 -7.12 -3.04
CA PRO A 53 -4.90 -6.38 -4.13
C PRO A 53 -5.61 -5.05 -4.31
N THR A 54 -4.86 -3.98 -4.54
CA THR A 54 -5.42 -2.65 -4.88
C THR A 54 -6.13 -2.66 -6.22
N PHE A 55 -5.79 -3.63 -7.06
CA PHE A 55 -6.41 -3.87 -8.35
C PHE A 55 -6.33 -5.36 -8.73
N ILE A 56 -7.39 -5.88 -9.33
CA ILE A 56 -7.41 -7.26 -9.86
C ILE A 56 -6.38 -7.39 -10.98
N GLY A 57 -5.50 -8.39 -10.90
CA GLY A 57 -4.44 -8.61 -11.89
C GLY A 57 -3.21 -7.73 -11.71
N CYS A 58 -3.01 -7.13 -10.52
CA CYS A 58 -1.79 -6.43 -10.20
C CYS A 58 -0.56 -7.34 -10.38
N PRO A 59 0.42 -6.98 -11.24
CA PRO A 59 1.60 -7.82 -11.47
C PRO A 59 2.53 -7.89 -10.26
N ALA A 60 2.39 -6.99 -9.30
CA ALA A 60 3.23 -6.93 -8.10
C ALA A 60 2.83 -7.94 -7.01
N GLN A 61 1.75 -8.70 -7.18
CA GLN A 61 1.25 -9.61 -6.13
C GLN A 61 2.30 -10.61 -5.65
N GLN A 62 3.05 -11.23 -6.58
CA GLN A 62 4.07 -12.19 -6.20
C GLN A 62 5.22 -11.54 -5.44
N ILE A 63 5.66 -10.36 -5.88
CA ILE A 63 6.73 -9.60 -5.22
C ILE A 63 6.31 -9.21 -3.80
N ILE A 64 5.06 -8.81 -3.60
CA ILE A 64 4.52 -8.46 -2.28
C ILE A 64 4.45 -9.68 -1.37
N ARG A 65 3.99 -10.84 -1.87
CA ARG A 65 3.99 -12.10 -1.09
C ARG A 65 5.38 -12.45 -0.61
N ASP A 66 6.35 -12.44 -1.52
CA ASP A 66 7.74 -12.82 -1.21
C ASP A 66 8.32 -11.84 -0.17
N ALA A 67 8.08 -10.55 -0.31
CA ALA A 67 8.52 -9.53 0.64
C ALA A 67 7.88 -9.70 2.03
N VAL A 68 6.61 -10.08 2.11
CA VAL A 68 5.93 -10.39 3.38
C VAL A 68 6.56 -11.60 4.06
N ILE A 69 6.79 -12.68 3.31
CA ILE A 69 7.40 -13.91 3.84
C ILE A 69 8.82 -13.61 4.33
N GLU A 70 9.60 -12.89 3.54
CA GLU A 70 10.97 -12.51 3.89
C GLU A 70 11.02 -11.64 5.15
N ALA A 71 10.16 -10.64 5.25
CA ALA A 71 10.10 -9.75 6.41
C ALA A 71 9.73 -10.47 7.71
N LEU A 72 8.93 -11.51 7.65
CA LEU A 72 8.49 -12.30 8.80
C LEU A 72 9.37 -13.52 9.09
N ALA A 73 10.29 -13.90 8.18
CA ALA A 73 11.19 -15.03 8.35
C ALA A 73 12.00 -15.01 9.65
N PRO A 74 12.51 -13.86 10.16
CA PRO A 74 13.25 -13.82 11.42
C PRO A 74 12.45 -14.25 12.65
N ILE A 75 11.12 -14.34 12.57
CA ILE A 75 10.28 -14.85 13.66
C ILE A 75 10.50 -16.35 13.87
N GLY A 76 10.92 -17.08 12.84
CA GLY A 76 11.20 -18.52 12.93
C GLY A 76 9.95 -19.41 12.89
N LEU A 77 8.80 -18.88 12.52
CA LEU A 77 7.56 -19.65 12.31
C LEU A 77 7.27 -19.78 10.80
N PRO A 78 6.58 -20.84 10.38
CA PRO A 78 6.06 -20.92 9.01
C PRO A 78 5.13 -19.74 8.70
N VAL A 79 5.33 -19.09 7.55
CA VAL A 79 4.54 -17.94 7.10
C VAL A 79 3.87 -18.26 5.77
N THR A 80 2.59 -17.96 5.67
CA THR A 80 1.86 -17.93 4.40
C THR A 80 1.33 -16.52 4.14
N ALA A 81 1.37 -16.10 2.89
CA ALA A 81 0.82 -14.82 2.45
C ALA A 81 -0.03 -15.06 1.19
N GLU A 82 -1.32 -14.78 1.28
CA GLU A 82 -2.26 -15.05 0.19
C GLU A 82 -3.12 -13.83 -0.09
N PHE A 83 -3.31 -13.54 -1.37
CA PHE A 83 -4.30 -12.56 -1.79
C PHE A 83 -5.70 -13.17 -1.77
N THR A 84 -6.63 -12.43 -1.19
CA THR A 84 -8.05 -12.79 -1.15
C THR A 84 -8.88 -11.76 -1.91
N PHE A 85 -9.98 -12.23 -2.48
CA PHE A 85 -10.96 -11.40 -3.20
C PHE A 85 -12.33 -11.41 -2.51
N ARG A 86 -12.41 -11.93 -1.27
CA ARG A 86 -13.66 -11.99 -0.50
C ARG A 86 -14.20 -10.60 -0.16
N VAL A 87 -13.30 -9.67 0.05
CA VAL A 87 -13.59 -8.26 0.34
C VAL A 87 -12.86 -7.42 -0.68
N PRO A 88 -13.51 -6.45 -1.33
CA PRO A 88 -12.82 -5.55 -2.23
C PRO A 88 -11.90 -4.61 -1.45
N TRP A 89 -10.73 -4.31 -2.02
CA TRP A 89 -9.94 -3.19 -1.56
C TRP A 89 -10.60 -1.88 -2.00
N THR A 90 -10.64 -0.90 -1.12
CA THR A 90 -11.10 0.46 -1.45
C THR A 90 -10.07 1.48 -0.99
N SER A 91 -10.04 2.63 -1.63
CA SER A 91 -9.11 3.72 -1.31
C SER A 91 -9.29 4.30 0.11
N ASP A 92 -10.45 4.07 0.73
CA ASP A 92 -10.71 4.46 2.12
C ASP A 92 -9.86 3.67 3.12
N ARG A 93 -9.31 2.53 2.70
CA ARG A 93 -8.42 1.70 3.52
C ARG A 93 -7.02 2.31 3.68
N ILE A 94 -6.66 3.29 2.86
CA ILE A 94 -5.37 3.98 2.96
C ILE A 94 -5.36 4.81 4.24
N SER A 95 -4.36 4.56 5.10
CA SER A 95 -4.20 5.28 6.35
C SER A 95 -3.90 6.78 6.12
N PRO A 96 -4.14 7.66 7.10
CA PRO A 96 -3.70 9.06 7.02
C PRO A 96 -2.21 9.19 6.71
N ARG A 97 -1.36 8.37 7.35
CA ARG A 97 0.07 8.32 7.06
C ARG A 97 0.37 7.84 5.64
N GLY A 98 -0.39 6.88 5.13
CA GLY A 98 -0.28 6.42 3.75
C GLY A 98 -0.57 7.54 2.75
N ARG A 99 -1.60 8.34 3.00
CA ARG A 99 -1.95 9.51 2.18
C ARG A 99 -0.86 10.58 2.19
N GLU A 100 -0.30 10.87 3.35
CA GLU A 100 0.82 11.82 3.48
C GLU A 100 2.06 11.33 2.73
N ARG A 101 2.38 10.04 2.84
CA ARG A 101 3.51 9.44 2.14
C ARG A 101 3.32 9.37 0.64
N LEU A 102 2.10 9.12 0.16
CA LEU A 102 1.77 9.23 -1.26
C LEU A 102 2.06 10.65 -1.76
N ALA A 103 1.53 11.66 -1.09
CA ALA A 103 1.74 13.06 -1.46
C ALA A 103 3.22 13.45 -1.45
N SER A 104 3.97 13.08 -0.42
CA SER A 104 5.41 13.36 -0.33
C SER A 104 6.25 12.60 -1.36
N SER A 105 5.72 11.52 -1.92
CA SER A 105 6.35 10.75 -3.01
C SER A 105 5.97 11.24 -4.41
N GLY A 106 5.19 12.32 -4.51
CA GLY A 106 4.75 12.89 -5.78
C GLY A 106 3.49 12.28 -6.36
N PHE A 107 2.75 11.49 -5.57
CA PHE A 107 1.45 10.94 -5.97
C PHE A 107 0.32 11.69 -5.27
N ALA A 108 -0.65 12.17 -6.02
CA ALA A 108 -1.86 12.71 -5.40
C ALA A 108 -2.64 11.57 -4.74
N PRO A 109 -2.97 11.68 -3.43
CA PRO A 109 -3.83 10.70 -2.77
C PRO A 109 -5.22 10.61 -3.42
N PRO A 110 -5.94 9.49 -3.23
CA PRO A 110 -7.29 9.36 -3.75
C PRO A 110 -8.19 10.49 -3.29
N ALA A 111 -8.85 11.12 -4.26
CA ALA A 111 -9.83 12.18 -4.06
C ALA A 111 -10.81 12.20 -5.23
N GLU A 112 -11.96 12.80 -5.04
CA GLU A 112 -12.84 13.10 -6.18
C GLU A 112 -12.10 13.99 -7.20
N PRO A 113 -12.36 13.86 -8.50
CA PRO A 113 -11.62 14.59 -9.53
C PRO A 113 -11.52 16.10 -9.30
N ALA A 114 -12.58 16.71 -8.73
CA ALA A 114 -12.61 18.14 -8.41
C ALA A 114 -11.73 18.53 -7.21
N ASP A 115 -11.41 17.55 -6.35
CA ASP A 115 -10.64 17.75 -5.11
C ASP A 115 -9.18 17.35 -5.23
N VAL A 116 -8.76 16.82 -6.38
CA VAL A 116 -7.36 16.48 -6.63
C VAL A 116 -6.50 17.74 -6.55
N ARG A 117 -5.39 17.64 -5.84
CA ARG A 117 -4.40 18.70 -5.69
C ARG A 117 -3.05 18.26 -6.22
N CYS A 118 -2.32 19.20 -6.79
CA CYS A 118 -0.95 18.94 -7.22
C CYS A 118 -0.07 18.56 -6.02
N PRO A 119 0.61 17.42 -6.03
CA PRO A 119 1.46 17.00 -4.90
C PRO A 119 2.73 17.87 -4.76
N TYR A 120 3.07 18.66 -5.78
CA TYR A 120 4.27 19.52 -5.77
C TYR A 120 4.01 20.94 -5.27
N CYS A 121 2.86 21.53 -5.66
CA CYS A 121 2.57 22.94 -5.32
C CYS A 121 1.21 23.16 -4.65
N SER A 122 0.46 22.06 -4.39
CA SER A 122 -0.87 22.07 -3.76
C SER A 122 -1.96 22.81 -4.55
N SER A 123 -1.70 23.18 -5.80
CA SER A 123 -2.68 23.86 -6.65
C SER A 123 -3.89 22.98 -6.95
N ALA A 124 -5.06 23.62 -7.00
CA ALA A 124 -6.30 23.03 -7.50
C ALA A 124 -6.43 23.13 -9.03
N ARG A 125 -5.56 23.90 -9.70
CA ARG A 125 -5.60 24.09 -11.15
C ARG A 125 -4.93 22.93 -11.87
N VAL A 126 -5.54 21.75 -11.73
CA VAL A 126 -5.09 20.52 -12.33
C VAL A 126 -6.09 20.03 -13.37
N ALA A 127 -5.62 19.27 -14.34
CA ALA A 127 -6.46 18.64 -15.36
C ALA A 127 -6.03 17.17 -15.50
N ILE A 128 -7.02 16.31 -15.72
CA ILE A 128 -6.75 14.93 -16.09
C ILE A 128 -6.18 14.90 -17.50
N ASP A 129 -5.04 14.24 -17.66
CA ASP A 129 -4.39 14.02 -18.94
C ASP A 129 -4.74 12.63 -19.50
N SER A 130 -4.74 11.62 -18.62
CA SER A 130 -5.16 10.26 -18.95
C SER A 130 -5.80 9.57 -17.74
N ALA A 131 -6.92 8.87 -17.99
CA ALA A 131 -7.52 8.01 -16.98
C ALA A 131 -6.65 6.77 -16.67
N PHE A 132 -5.66 6.48 -17.50
CA PHE A 132 -4.76 5.33 -17.35
C PHE A 132 -3.33 5.82 -17.14
N GLY A 133 -2.78 5.52 -15.98
CA GLY A 133 -1.38 5.73 -15.64
C GLY A 133 -0.51 4.50 -15.95
N PRO A 134 0.73 4.46 -15.45
CA PRO A 134 1.62 3.32 -15.57
C PRO A 134 1.04 2.03 -14.98
N THR A 135 0.13 2.17 -14.03
CA THR A 135 -0.63 1.07 -13.43
C THR A 135 -2.12 1.40 -13.44
N GLN A 136 -2.95 0.38 -13.33
CA GLN A 136 -4.41 0.55 -13.42
C GLN A 136 -5.01 1.29 -12.23
N CYS A 137 -4.33 1.30 -11.09
CA CYS A 137 -4.76 2.03 -9.89
C CYS A 137 -4.44 3.53 -9.93
N ARG A 138 -3.79 4.02 -10.99
CA ARG A 138 -3.36 5.41 -11.12
C ARG A 138 -3.86 6.04 -12.42
N SER A 139 -4.02 7.36 -12.39
CA SER A 139 -4.30 8.21 -13.54
C SER A 139 -3.24 9.31 -13.66
N LEU A 140 -3.13 9.90 -14.84
CA LEU A 140 -2.19 11.00 -15.10
C LEU A 140 -2.94 12.33 -15.06
N PHE A 141 -2.34 13.27 -14.35
CA PHE A 141 -2.79 14.65 -14.23
C PHE A 141 -1.67 15.60 -14.64
N TYR A 142 -2.06 16.82 -14.97
CA TYR A 142 -1.17 17.92 -15.25
C TYR A 142 -1.54 19.14 -14.41
N CYS A 143 -0.57 19.73 -13.73
CA CYS A 143 -0.74 20.97 -12.99
C CYS A 143 -0.48 22.17 -13.88
N ARG A 144 -1.48 23.07 -13.99
CA ARG A 144 -1.36 24.28 -14.83
C ARG A 144 -0.53 25.37 -14.17
N ASP A 145 -0.32 25.31 -12.86
CA ASP A 145 0.45 26.32 -12.14
C ASP A 145 1.95 26.02 -12.14
N CYS A 146 2.37 24.85 -11.61
CA CYS A 146 3.79 24.48 -11.63
C CYS A 146 4.22 23.77 -12.92
N ARG A 147 3.29 23.47 -13.83
CA ARG A 147 3.53 22.85 -15.15
C ARG A 147 4.17 21.46 -15.05
N GLN A 148 3.88 20.72 -13.97
CA GLN A 148 4.37 19.35 -13.79
C GLN A 148 3.25 18.35 -14.04
N PRO A 149 3.54 17.26 -14.76
CA PRO A 149 2.70 16.08 -14.78
C PRO A 149 2.88 15.34 -13.44
N PHE A 150 1.84 14.68 -13.00
CA PHE A 150 1.87 13.83 -11.81
C PHE A 150 0.86 12.69 -11.91
N GLU A 151 1.07 11.68 -11.11
CA GLU A 151 0.13 10.56 -10.99
C GLU A 151 -0.80 10.79 -9.80
N ALA A 152 -2.06 10.43 -9.97
CA ALA A 152 -3.04 10.40 -8.89
C ALA A 152 -3.52 8.97 -8.67
N PHE A 153 -3.62 8.57 -7.42
CA PHE A 153 -4.23 7.31 -7.03
C PHE A 153 -5.75 7.41 -7.26
N LYS A 154 -6.32 6.41 -7.91
CA LYS A 154 -7.77 6.40 -8.20
C LYS A 154 -8.58 6.20 -6.93
N THR A 155 -9.74 6.84 -6.85
CA THR A 155 -10.80 6.50 -5.89
C THR A 155 -11.48 5.22 -6.38
N ILE A 156 -11.50 4.19 -5.52
CA ILE A 156 -12.11 2.88 -5.80
C ILE A 156 -13.00 2.50 -4.62
#